data_37651061c498675754959e27fdfe7ec6
#
_entry.id   37651061c498675754959e27fdfe7ec6
#
_cell.length_a   1.000
_cell.length_b   1.000
_cell.length_c   1.000
_cell.angle_alpha   90.00
_cell.angle_beta   90.00
_cell.angle_gamma   90.00
#
_symmetry.space_group_name_H-M   'P 1'
#
loop_
_entity.id
_entity.type
_entity.pdbx_description
1 polymer ?
#
loop_
_entity_poly.entity_id
_entity_poly.type
_entity_poly.pdbx_seq_one_letter_code
_entity_poly.pdbx_strand_id
1 'polypeptide(L)'
;GVFHSFTFKNYDELVSYDSIKPTDDQLQNTPALSSKNEELGTNTIFLQAEESAYKTASTLYATYDRTTYMTNPNHPTKQRYNTIGQATWSKATQAITYKFKVENDGYYRFNFKARQNQMRGFFSNRRIYIDGKVPCKELDDVKFIYSPDWYNLTPQDENGNDIYVYLTAGEEHELT
;
A
#
# COMPACT_ATOMS: atom_id res chain seq x y z
N GLY A 1 -32.96 -2.39 19.64
CA GLY A 1 -31.95 -3.45 19.79
C GLY A 1 -31.62 -3.66 21.26
N VAL A 2 -31.53 -4.91 21.69
CA VAL A 2 -31.17 -5.26 23.07
C VAL A 2 -29.72 -5.74 23.04
N PHE A 3 -28.83 -5.08 23.77
CA PHE A 3 -27.44 -5.50 23.94
C PHE A 3 -27.32 -6.49 25.05
N HIS A 4 -26.66 -7.61 24.83
CA HIS A 4 -26.50 -8.69 25.79
C HIS A 4 -25.24 -8.56 26.64
N SER A 5 -24.17 -8.03 26.09
CA SER A 5 -22.92 -7.76 26.78
C SER A 5 -22.01 -6.83 25.98
N PHE A 6 -21.11 -6.14 26.68
CA PHE A 6 -20.00 -5.39 26.10
C PHE A 6 -18.69 -5.95 26.65
N THR A 7 -17.75 -6.22 25.79
CA THR A 7 -16.39 -6.56 26.20
C THR A 7 -15.47 -5.43 25.81
N PHE A 8 -14.83 -4.81 26.79
CA PHE A 8 -13.76 -3.87 26.56
C PHE A 8 -12.44 -4.66 26.52
N LYS A 9 -11.70 -4.56 25.42
CA LYS A 9 -10.33 -5.05 25.35
C LYS A 9 -9.41 -3.83 25.34
N ASN A 10 -8.34 -3.88 26.13
CA ASN A 10 -7.21 -2.99 25.89
C ASN A 10 -6.67 -3.33 24.50
N TYR A 11 -6.59 -2.33 23.65
CA TYR A 11 -5.79 -2.44 22.45
C TYR A 11 -4.31 -2.36 22.86
N ASP A 12 -3.51 -3.33 22.45
CA ASP A 12 -2.07 -3.18 22.53
C ASP A 12 -1.69 -1.94 21.72
N GLU A 13 -0.98 -1.03 22.36
CA GLU A 13 -0.54 0.20 21.72
C GLU A 13 0.42 -0.17 20.58
N LEU A 14 0.17 0.37 19.38
CA LEU A 14 1.05 0.12 18.23
C LEU A 14 2.44 0.69 18.53
N VAL A 15 3.46 -0.11 18.25
CA VAL A 15 4.84 0.31 18.41
C VAL A 15 5.19 1.39 17.38
N SER A 16 6.01 2.36 17.77
CA SER A 16 6.57 3.32 16.82
C SER A 16 7.59 2.63 15.91
N TYR A 17 7.67 3.06 14.64
CA TYR A 17 8.65 2.58 13.68
C TYR A 17 10.09 2.70 14.19
N ASP A 18 10.41 3.76 14.91
CA ASP A 18 11.73 3.95 15.52
C ASP A 18 12.20 2.79 16.41
N SER A 19 11.27 2.06 17.01
CA SER A 19 11.59 0.91 17.86
C SER A 19 11.84 -0.40 17.10
N ILE A 20 11.41 -0.48 15.83
CA ILE A 20 11.47 -1.69 15.01
C ILE A 20 12.22 -1.48 13.68
N LYS A 21 12.64 -0.26 13.40
CA LYS A 21 13.34 0.06 12.14
C LYS A 21 14.62 -0.76 11.98
N PRO A 22 14.92 -1.22 10.76
CA PRO A 22 16.16 -1.91 10.48
C PRO A 22 17.37 -0.98 10.66
N THR A 23 18.51 -1.57 11.00
CA THR A 23 19.79 -0.88 10.93
C THR A 23 20.27 -0.77 9.48
N ASP A 24 21.20 0.14 9.20
CA ASP A 24 21.79 0.28 7.87
C ASP A 24 22.44 -1.02 7.38
N ASP A 25 23.08 -1.77 8.26
CA ASP A 25 23.66 -3.07 7.95
C ASP A 25 22.60 -4.09 7.54
N GLN A 26 21.44 -4.11 8.19
CA GLN A 26 20.33 -4.99 7.84
C GLN A 26 19.73 -4.63 6.48
N LEU A 27 19.62 -3.36 6.16
CA LEU A 27 19.16 -2.91 4.84
C LEU A 27 20.15 -3.27 3.72
N GLN A 28 21.45 -3.10 3.97
CA GLN A 28 22.48 -3.43 2.99
C GLN A 28 22.60 -4.94 2.73
N ASN A 29 22.32 -5.76 3.74
CA ASN A 29 22.38 -7.22 3.65
C ASN A 29 21.07 -7.86 3.15
N THR A 30 20.03 -7.08 2.87
CA THR A 30 18.82 -7.60 2.23
C THR A 30 19.15 -8.02 0.80
N PRO A 31 18.98 -9.30 0.43
CA PRO A 31 19.29 -9.77 -0.90
C PRO A 31 18.48 -9.04 -1.97
N ALA A 32 19.13 -8.73 -3.08
CA ALA A 32 18.43 -8.17 -4.23
C ALA A 32 17.45 -9.20 -4.83
N LEU A 33 16.30 -8.75 -5.29
CA LEU A 33 15.36 -9.61 -6.02
C LEU A 33 15.99 -10.08 -7.33
N SER A 34 15.78 -11.33 -7.69
CA SER A 34 16.25 -11.88 -8.96
C SER A 34 15.40 -11.42 -10.14
N SER A 35 14.11 -11.18 -9.89
CA SER A 35 13.20 -10.64 -10.90
C SER A 35 13.45 -9.14 -11.10
N LYS A 36 13.96 -8.78 -12.26
CA LYS A 36 14.07 -7.38 -12.67
C LYS A 36 12.79 -6.98 -13.39
N ASN A 37 12.09 -6.02 -12.84
CA ASN A 37 11.12 -5.30 -13.64
C ASN A 37 11.88 -4.25 -14.47
N GLU A 38 12.16 -4.57 -15.72
CA GLU A 38 12.97 -3.73 -16.63
C GLU A 38 12.39 -2.32 -16.79
N GLU A 39 11.06 -2.20 -16.70
CA GLU A 39 10.38 -0.90 -16.83
C GLU A 39 10.60 0.01 -15.62
N LEU A 40 10.76 -0.56 -14.44
CA LEU A 40 11.01 0.19 -13.21
C LEU A 40 12.50 0.29 -12.87
N GLY A 41 13.35 -0.42 -13.62
CA GLY A 41 14.81 -0.39 -13.46
C GLY A 41 15.35 -0.88 -12.12
N THR A 42 14.50 -1.52 -11.29
CA THR A 42 14.81 -1.93 -9.93
C THR A 42 14.30 -3.34 -9.64
N ASN A 43 14.85 -3.96 -8.60
CA ASN A 43 14.34 -5.20 -8.04
C ASN A 43 13.00 -4.92 -7.33
N THR A 44 11.91 -4.95 -8.07
CA THR A 44 10.60 -4.52 -7.60
C THR A 44 9.55 -5.58 -7.90
N ILE A 45 8.75 -5.93 -6.90
CA ILE A 45 7.52 -6.69 -7.11
C ILE A 45 6.43 -5.68 -7.46
N PHE A 46 5.83 -5.84 -8.61
CA PHE A 46 4.78 -4.96 -9.09
C PHE A 46 3.42 -5.61 -8.91
N LEU A 47 2.53 -4.95 -8.17
CA LEU A 47 1.16 -5.36 -7.98
C LEU A 47 0.23 -4.42 -8.76
N GLN A 48 -0.55 -4.98 -9.67
CA GLN A 48 -1.57 -4.23 -10.39
C GLN A 48 -2.75 -3.94 -9.45
N ALA A 49 -3.07 -2.67 -9.26
CA ALA A 49 -4.08 -2.27 -8.29
C ALA A 49 -5.49 -2.81 -8.60
N GLU A 50 -5.80 -3.02 -9.88
CA GLU A 50 -7.07 -3.61 -10.31
C GLU A 50 -7.17 -5.12 -10.08
N GLU A 51 -6.05 -5.81 -9.86
CA GLU A 51 -5.97 -7.27 -9.65
C GLU A 51 -5.99 -7.64 -8.17
N SER A 52 -6.89 -7.03 -7.42
CA SER A 52 -7.03 -7.31 -5.98
C SER A 52 -7.53 -8.73 -5.72
N ALA A 53 -6.99 -9.38 -4.68
CA ALA A 53 -7.45 -10.70 -4.23
C ALA A 53 -8.81 -10.62 -3.54
N TYR A 54 -8.99 -9.64 -2.65
CA TYR A 54 -10.24 -9.42 -1.91
C TYR A 54 -10.61 -7.95 -1.84
N LYS A 55 -11.91 -7.70 -1.68
CA LYS A 55 -12.48 -6.37 -1.47
C LYS A 55 -13.63 -6.46 -0.49
N THR A 56 -13.70 -5.53 0.44
CA THR A 56 -14.78 -5.49 1.45
C THR A 56 -16.10 -4.98 0.90
N ALA A 57 -16.12 -4.37 -0.28
CA ALA A 57 -17.32 -3.84 -0.90
C ALA A 57 -17.34 -4.13 -2.41
N SER A 58 -18.49 -4.56 -2.92
CA SER A 58 -18.70 -4.82 -4.35
C SER A 58 -18.58 -3.54 -5.21
N THR A 59 -18.75 -2.39 -4.59
CA THR A 59 -18.57 -1.09 -5.25
C THR A 59 -17.11 -0.75 -5.57
N LEU A 60 -16.15 -1.43 -4.92
CA LEU A 60 -14.73 -1.33 -5.25
C LEU A 60 -14.42 -2.22 -6.46
N TYR A 61 -14.60 -1.71 -7.64
CA TYR A 61 -14.35 -2.43 -8.89
C TYR A 61 -13.21 -1.78 -9.69
N ALA A 62 -12.57 -2.61 -10.50
CA ALA A 62 -11.56 -2.15 -11.43
C ALA A 62 -12.16 -1.19 -12.45
N THR A 63 -11.49 -0.09 -12.69
CA THR A 63 -11.88 0.95 -13.63
C THR A 63 -10.65 1.47 -14.37
N TYR A 64 -10.76 2.55 -15.10
CA TYR A 64 -9.63 3.14 -15.78
C TYR A 64 -9.68 4.67 -15.76
N ASP A 65 -8.51 5.26 -15.85
CA ASP A 65 -8.32 6.69 -16.02
C ASP A 65 -7.80 6.99 -17.43
N ARG A 66 -8.28 8.06 -18.04
CA ARG A 66 -7.84 8.58 -19.33
C ARG A 66 -7.21 9.97 -19.21
N THR A 67 -7.08 10.51 -18.03
CA THR A 67 -6.51 11.84 -17.80
C THR A 67 -4.98 11.83 -17.85
N THR A 68 -4.37 10.67 -17.85
CA THR A 68 -2.94 10.51 -18.01
C THR A 68 -2.63 9.74 -19.31
N TYR A 69 -1.58 10.16 -20.00
CA TYR A 69 -1.03 9.46 -21.17
C TYR A 69 0.11 8.51 -20.78
N MET A 70 0.49 8.49 -19.52
CA MET A 70 1.50 7.57 -19.01
C MET A 70 0.80 6.33 -18.44
N THR A 71 0.86 5.25 -19.21
CA THR A 71 0.41 3.93 -18.76
C THR A 71 1.57 3.14 -18.16
N ASN A 72 1.28 2.13 -17.36
CA ASN A 72 2.27 1.16 -16.91
C ASN A 72 1.74 -0.26 -17.21
N PRO A 73 2.39 -1.08 -18.04
CA PRO A 73 3.54 -0.71 -18.90
C PRO A 73 3.24 0.46 -19.86
N ASN A 74 4.29 1.24 -20.15
CA ASN A 74 4.14 2.37 -21.07
C ASN A 74 3.84 1.89 -22.48
N HIS A 75 2.87 2.53 -23.15
CA HIS A 75 2.49 2.16 -24.49
C HIS A 75 2.15 3.42 -25.32
N PRO A 76 2.72 3.59 -26.51
CA PRO A 76 2.62 4.83 -27.27
C PRO A 76 1.20 5.19 -27.73
N THR A 77 0.30 4.21 -27.82
CA THR A 77 -1.07 4.41 -28.31
C THR A 77 -2.17 4.04 -27.31
N LYS A 78 -1.85 3.32 -26.22
CA LYS A 78 -2.82 2.96 -25.20
C LYS A 78 -2.84 4.04 -24.12
N GLN A 79 -3.99 4.68 -23.92
CA GLN A 79 -4.17 5.80 -23.00
C GLN A 79 -5.13 5.43 -21.85
N ARG A 80 -5.18 4.16 -21.46
CA ARG A 80 -5.97 3.71 -20.30
C ARG A 80 -5.03 3.30 -19.21
N TYR A 81 -5.10 4.01 -18.11
CA TYR A 81 -4.43 3.65 -16.87
C TYR A 81 -5.44 2.89 -16.00
N ASN A 82 -5.25 1.59 -15.84
CA ASN A 82 -6.13 0.76 -15.03
C ASN A 82 -6.00 1.16 -13.55
N THR A 83 -7.11 1.24 -12.88
CA THR A 83 -7.19 1.72 -11.50
C THR A 83 -8.24 0.96 -10.71
N ILE A 84 -8.22 1.12 -9.41
CA ILE A 84 -9.31 0.68 -8.53
C ILE A 84 -9.71 1.83 -7.61
N GLY A 85 -10.99 1.91 -7.28
CA GLY A 85 -11.53 2.85 -6.31
C GLY A 85 -12.21 4.06 -6.94
N GLN A 86 -11.50 5.13 -7.21
CA GLN A 86 -12.06 6.43 -7.62
C GLN A 86 -13.18 6.89 -6.66
N ALA A 87 -14.28 7.44 -7.17
CA ALA A 87 -15.43 7.88 -6.36
C ALA A 87 -16.11 6.75 -5.57
N THR A 88 -15.86 5.49 -5.91
CA THR A 88 -16.46 4.34 -5.23
C THR A 88 -15.72 3.95 -3.95
N TRP A 89 -14.48 4.44 -3.75
CA TRP A 89 -13.73 4.26 -2.50
C TRP A 89 -13.90 5.47 -1.58
N SER A 90 -15.11 5.66 -1.08
CA SER A 90 -15.52 6.86 -0.34
C SER A 90 -16.04 6.59 1.06
N LYS A 91 -16.16 5.33 1.46
CA LYS A 91 -16.70 4.96 2.77
C LYS A 91 -15.58 4.48 3.70
N ALA A 92 -15.70 4.82 4.98
CA ALA A 92 -14.88 4.21 6.02
C ALA A 92 -15.04 2.69 5.99
N THR A 93 -14.03 1.96 6.41
CA THR A 93 -13.98 0.49 6.45
C THR A 93 -13.93 -0.22 5.09
N GLN A 94 -13.92 0.50 3.98
CA GLN A 94 -13.63 -0.11 2.68
C GLN A 94 -12.14 -0.45 2.58
N ALA A 95 -11.85 -1.71 2.28
CA ALA A 95 -10.50 -2.22 2.15
C ALA A 95 -10.32 -3.05 0.88
N ILE A 96 -9.08 -3.11 0.41
CA ILE A 96 -8.64 -3.89 -0.75
C ILE A 96 -7.41 -4.68 -0.31
N THR A 97 -7.41 -5.98 -0.59
CA THR A 97 -6.33 -6.89 -0.23
C THR A 97 -5.65 -7.43 -1.47
N TYR A 98 -4.35 -7.41 -1.48
CA TYR A 98 -3.47 -7.98 -2.50
C TYR A 98 -2.67 -9.12 -1.90
N LYS A 99 -2.47 -10.19 -2.68
CA LYS A 99 -1.60 -11.30 -2.33
C LYS A 99 -0.34 -11.27 -3.17
N PHE A 100 0.78 -11.53 -2.54
CA PHE A 100 2.06 -11.53 -3.24
C PHE A 100 3.06 -12.46 -2.53
N LYS A 101 4.17 -12.76 -3.20
CA LYS A 101 5.28 -13.51 -2.64
C LYS A 101 6.57 -12.76 -2.84
N VAL A 102 7.47 -12.89 -1.90
CA VAL A 102 8.84 -12.39 -2.01
C VAL A 102 9.79 -13.56 -2.28
N GLU A 103 10.85 -13.30 -3.03
CA GLU A 103 11.84 -14.32 -3.39
C GLU A 103 12.87 -14.55 -2.30
N ASN A 104 13.18 -13.51 -1.54
CA ASN A 104 14.19 -13.52 -0.51
C ASN A 104 13.65 -12.94 0.79
N ASP A 105 14.12 -13.47 1.92
CA ASP A 105 13.90 -12.86 3.22
C ASP A 105 14.55 -11.48 3.25
N GLY A 106 13.87 -10.50 3.83
CA GLY A 106 14.47 -9.19 3.94
C GLY A 106 13.50 -8.06 4.23
N TYR A 107 14.03 -6.85 4.16
CA TYR A 107 13.27 -5.62 4.41
C TYR A 107 12.77 -5.04 3.10
N TYR A 108 11.45 -4.83 3.03
CA TYR A 108 10.76 -4.30 1.86
C TYR A 108 10.05 -3.00 2.21
N ARG A 109 10.05 -2.07 1.28
CA ARG A 109 9.22 -0.85 1.35
C ARG A 109 8.11 -0.91 0.32
N PHE A 110 7.00 -0.28 0.63
CA PHE A 110 5.85 -0.19 -0.25
C PHE A 110 5.82 1.17 -0.93
N ASN A 111 5.51 1.18 -2.23
CA ASN A 111 5.28 2.39 -2.98
C ASN A 111 3.90 2.31 -3.64
N PHE A 112 3.07 3.31 -3.39
CA PHE A 112 1.72 3.38 -3.91
C PHE A 112 1.64 4.41 -5.03
N LYS A 113 1.28 3.98 -6.23
CA LYS A 113 0.87 4.91 -7.28
C LYS A 113 -0.58 5.30 -7.06
N ALA A 114 -0.80 6.50 -6.59
CA ALA A 114 -2.10 6.96 -6.13
C ALA A 114 -2.48 8.34 -6.68
N ARG A 115 -3.77 8.65 -6.62
CA ARG A 115 -4.31 9.97 -6.86
C ARG A 115 -5.50 10.22 -5.93
N GLN A 116 -5.46 11.31 -5.20
CA GLN A 116 -6.58 11.81 -4.42
C GLN A 116 -6.97 13.18 -4.99
N ASN A 117 -7.91 13.21 -5.91
CA ASN A 117 -8.35 14.44 -6.59
C ASN A 117 -9.74 14.92 -6.15
N GLN A 118 -10.27 14.35 -5.08
CA GLN A 118 -11.52 14.77 -4.48
C GLN A 118 -11.21 15.74 -3.34
N MET A 119 -11.94 16.86 -3.29
CA MET A 119 -11.86 17.85 -2.20
C MET A 119 -10.45 18.44 -2.01
N ARG A 120 -10.13 19.47 -2.80
CA ARG A 120 -8.89 20.22 -2.70
C ARG A 120 -8.62 20.70 -1.25
N GLY A 121 -7.40 20.50 -0.78
CA GLY A 121 -6.98 20.85 0.58
C GLY A 121 -7.26 19.78 1.64
N PHE A 122 -7.85 18.65 1.25
CA PHE A 122 -8.06 17.51 2.13
C PHE A 122 -7.14 16.35 1.75
N PHE A 123 -7.05 15.38 2.66
CA PHE A 123 -6.32 14.13 2.45
C PHE A 123 -7.23 12.94 2.81
N SER A 124 -6.89 11.77 2.31
CA SER A 124 -7.50 10.51 2.71
C SER A 124 -6.53 9.72 3.56
N ASN A 125 -6.97 9.26 4.72
CA ASN A 125 -6.18 8.37 5.56
C ASN A 125 -6.43 6.92 5.16
N ARG A 126 -5.36 6.15 5.15
CA ARG A 126 -5.41 4.70 4.96
C ARG A 126 -4.57 4.02 6.03
N ARG A 127 -5.11 2.92 6.54
CA ARG A 127 -4.40 2.00 7.40
C ARG A 127 -3.84 0.88 6.54
N ILE A 128 -2.59 0.53 6.75
CA ILE A 128 -1.90 -0.51 6.00
C ILE A 128 -1.69 -1.71 6.89
N TYR A 129 -2.21 -2.84 6.45
CA TYR A 129 -2.00 -4.13 7.10
C TYR A 129 -1.07 -4.98 6.25
N ILE A 130 -0.14 -5.64 6.92
CA ILE A 130 0.68 -6.71 6.35
C ILE A 130 0.36 -7.97 7.15
N ASP A 131 -0.09 -9.02 6.45
CA ASP A 131 -0.47 -10.30 7.05
C ASP A 131 -1.47 -10.13 8.22
N GLY A 132 -2.46 -9.25 8.00
CA GLY A 132 -3.53 -8.97 8.95
C GLY A 132 -3.13 -8.12 10.16
N LYS A 133 -1.91 -7.59 10.22
CA LYS A 133 -1.42 -6.72 11.30
C LYS A 133 -0.97 -5.38 10.79
N VAL A 134 -1.12 -4.33 11.58
CA VAL A 134 -0.48 -3.04 11.34
C VAL A 134 0.94 -3.10 11.90
N PRO A 135 1.99 -3.00 11.07
CA PRO A 135 3.37 -3.22 11.53
C PRO A 135 3.86 -2.19 12.55
N CYS A 136 3.46 -0.94 12.39
CA CYS A 136 3.84 0.16 13.28
C CYS A 136 2.79 1.27 13.24
N LYS A 137 2.90 2.21 14.18
CA LYS A 137 1.97 3.33 14.36
C LYS A 137 1.86 4.20 13.10
N GLU A 138 2.96 4.42 12.40
CA GLU A 138 3.03 5.26 11.20
C GLU A 138 2.27 4.66 10.01
N LEU A 139 2.06 3.35 10.00
CA LEU A 139 1.24 2.65 9.00
C LEU A 139 -0.25 2.59 9.38
N ASP A 140 -0.62 3.04 10.59
CA ASP A 140 -2.02 3.14 11.02
C ASP A 140 -2.74 4.34 10.39
N ASP A 141 -2.02 5.38 10.00
CA ASP A 141 -2.58 6.64 9.48
C ASP A 141 -1.76 7.23 8.33
N VAL A 142 -1.67 6.49 7.22
CA VAL A 142 -0.96 6.95 6.03
C VAL A 142 -1.82 7.95 5.26
N LYS A 143 -1.29 9.16 5.07
CA LYS A 143 -2.01 10.29 4.45
C LYS A 143 -1.79 10.34 2.94
N PHE A 144 -2.86 10.15 2.19
CA PHE A 144 -2.91 10.38 0.76
C PHE A 144 -3.39 11.81 0.51
N ILE A 145 -2.46 12.70 0.25
CA ILE A 145 -2.72 14.13 0.06
C ILE A 145 -3.47 14.41 -1.24
N TYR A 146 -4.17 15.54 -1.29
CA TYR A 146 -4.79 16.00 -2.52
C TYR A 146 -3.75 16.22 -3.62
N SER A 147 -3.98 15.60 -4.77
CA SER A 147 -3.25 15.85 -6.01
C SER A 147 -4.18 15.66 -7.19
N PRO A 148 -4.22 16.58 -8.16
CA PRO A 148 -4.95 16.39 -9.42
C PRO A 148 -4.30 15.32 -10.28
N ASP A 149 -3.00 15.09 -10.10
CA ASP A 149 -2.18 14.15 -10.86
C ASP A 149 -1.84 12.90 -10.07
N TRP A 150 -1.49 11.84 -10.79
CA TRP A 150 -0.97 10.62 -10.20
C TRP A 150 0.42 10.85 -9.60
N TYR A 151 0.63 10.38 -8.39
CA TYR A 151 1.91 10.50 -7.67
C TYR A 151 2.30 9.18 -7.01
N ASN A 152 3.56 9.06 -6.68
CA ASN A 152 4.08 7.95 -5.89
C ASN A 152 4.10 8.35 -4.41
N LEU A 153 3.61 7.46 -3.56
CA LEU A 153 3.64 7.61 -2.11
C LEU A 153 4.37 6.41 -1.51
N THR A 154 5.50 6.68 -0.87
CA THR A 154 6.15 5.74 0.04
C THR A 154 5.83 6.19 1.46
N PRO A 155 5.27 5.34 2.32
CA PRO A 155 5.08 5.67 3.72
C PRO A 155 6.41 6.00 4.40
N GLN A 156 6.44 7.05 5.19
CA GLN A 156 7.61 7.56 5.88
C GLN A 156 7.34 7.79 7.36
N ASP A 157 8.40 7.73 8.15
CA ASP A 157 8.37 8.11 9.56
C ASP A 157 8.30 9.64 9.74
N GLU A 158 8.26 10.11 10.98
CA GLU A 158 8.21 11.54 11.31
C GLU A 158 9.46 12.32 10.85
N ASN A 159 10.58 11.61 10.61
CA ASN A 159 11.85 12.18 10.15
C ASN A 159 12.00 12.14 8.63
N GLY A 160 11.03 11.58 7.91
CA GLY A 160 11.04 11.45 6.46
C GLY A 160 11.82 10.23 5.94
N ASN A 161 12.14 9.27 6.80
CA ASN A 161 12.75 8.01 6.38
C ASN A 161 11.69 7.02 5.92
N ASP A 162 11.97 6.28 4.85
CA ASP A 162 11.08 5.26 4.33
C ASP A 162 10.84 4.14 5.36
N ILE A 163 9.60 3.68 5.44
CA ILE A 163 9.23 2.58 6.33
C ILE A 163 9.46 1.25 5.63
N TYR A 164 10.23 0.39 6.28
CA TYR A 164 10.53 -0.97 5.84
C TYR A 164 9.83 -1.99 6.73
N VAL A 165 9.34 -3.06 6.11
CA VAL A 165 8.72 -4.19 6.78
C VAL A 165 9.50 -5.45 6.42
N TYR A 166 9.80 -6.29 7.40
CA TYR A 166 10.48 -7.56 7.16
C TYR A 166 9.48 -8.58 6.62
N LEU A 167 9.82 -9.23 5.51
CA LEU A 167 9.04 -10.27 4.87
C LEU A 167 9.88 -11.52 4.66
N THR A 168 9.25 -12.68 4.77
CA THR A 168 9.90 -14.00 4.64
C THR A 168 9.59 -14.62 3.28
N ALA A 169 10.60 -15.19 2.66
CA ALA A 169 10.44 -15.89 1.39
C ALA A 169 9.66 -17.20 1.55
N GLY A 170 9.02 -17.64 0.46
CA GLY A 170 8.30 -18.90 0.40
C GLY A 170 6.88 -18.87 0.95
N GLU A 171 6.50 -17.83 1.65
CA GLU A 171 5.14 -17.59 2.13
C GLU A 171 4.36 -16.66 1.20
N GLU A 172 3.03 -16.74 1.25
CA GLU A 172 2.15 -15.78 0.59
C GLU A 172 1.80 -14.69 1.59
N HIS A 173 2.17 -13.46 1.27
CA HIS A 173 1.87 -12.28 2.06
C HIS A 173 0.61 -11.57 1.60
N GLU A 174 -0.04 -10.88 2.52
CA GLU A 174 -1.22 -10.05 2.25
C GLU A 174 -0.93 -8.58 2.59
N LEU A 175 -1.16 -7.70 1.60
CA LEU A 175 -1.19 -6.25 1.76
C LEU A 175 -2.66 -5.79 1.69
N THR A 176 -3.15 -5.18 2.77
CA THR A 176 -4.52 -4.64 2.84
C THR A 176 -4.50 -3.15 3.16
#